data_0d120fe92328f1e9913bb84bb62689e7
#
_entry.id   0d120fe92328f1e9913bb84bb62689e7
#
_cell.length_a   1.000
_cell.length_b   1.000
_cell.length_c   1.000
_cell.angle_alpha   90.00
_cell.angle_beta   90.00
_cell.angle_gamma   90.00
#
_symmetry.space_group_name_H-M   'P 1'
#
loop_
_entity.id
_entity.type
_entity.pdbx_description
1 polymer ?
#
loop_
_entity_poly.entity_id
_entity_poly.type
_entity_poly.pdbx_seq_one_letter_code
_entity_poly.pdbx_strand_id
1 'polypeptide(L)'
;LLYSEIARSYLPAAKVNASLVNGRRINDQCNALVRQGRLAVYPSSNGQEACQVAAALALAEGDWLFPTYRDSVSVIARGVAPEDAMVLLRGDWHSGYNPHEFGVAPQSTPLATQLLHAVGFAHAAVLRGESTVVLAMCGDGATSEGDFHEAMNFAAVFKLPVVFFVQNNEFAISVPLSRQTAAPSLAHKAIGYGMPGQRVDGNDVAALLAVLEEAVDRGRRGDG
;
A
#
# COMPACT_ATOMS: atom_id res chain seq x y z
N LEU A 1 23.02 7.58 23.77
CA LEU A 1 22.21 6.43 23.32
C LEU A 1 20.73 6.60 23.69
N LEU A 2 20.38 6.98 24.94
CA LEU A 2 18.97 7.13 25.36
C LEU A 2 18.22 8.26 24.63
N TYR A 3 18.88 9.37 24.31
CA TYR A 3 18.27 10.51 23.62
C TYR A 3 17.96 10.22 22.14
N SER A 4 18.75 9.37 21.50
CA SER A 4 18.51 8.97 20.10
C SER A 4 17.36 7.95 19.96
N GLU A 5 17.17 7.09 20.95
CA GLU A 5 16.04 6.14 20.98
C GLU A 5 14.71 6.86 21.30
N ILE A 6 14.74 7.81 22.24
CA ILE A 6 13.59 8.65 22.57
C ILE A 6 13.20 9.53 21.35
N ALA A 7 14.16 10.14 20.66
CA ALA A 7 13.90 10.96 19.48
C ALA A 7 13.30 10.14 18.31
N ARG A 8 13.72 8.90 18.13
CA ARG A 8 13.14 7.99 17.14
C ARG A 8 11.71 7.57 17.45
N SER A 9 11.30 7.56 18.73
CA SER A 9 9.93 7.19 19.11
C SER A 9 8.92 8.34 19.09
N TYR A 10 9.35 9.60 19.24
CA TYR A 10 8.44 10.76 19.35
C TYR A 10 8.19 11.50 18.02
N LEU A 11 9.18 11.61 17.15
CA LEU A 11 9.01 12.23 15.82
C LEU A 11 8.06 11.46 14.89
N PRO A 12 8.09 10.10 14.87
CA PRO A 12 7.11 9.33 14.12
C PRO A 12 5.67 9.54 14.59
N ALA A 13 5.40 9.62 15.89
CA ALA A 13 4.04 9.73 16.43
C ALA A 13 3.33 11.02 16.00
N ALA A 14 3.99 12.17 16.00
CA ALA A 14 3.41 13.43 15.55
C ALA A 14 3.09 13.40 14.05
N LYS A 15 3.99 12.84 13.23
CA LYS A 15 3.79 12.66 11.79
C LYS A 15 2.67 11.68 11.49
N VAL A 16 2.62 10.57 12.22
CA VAL A 16 1.55 9.56 12.12
C VAL A 16 0.20 10.19 12.41
N ASN A 17 0.05 10.86 13.57
CA ASN A 17 -1.19 11.50 13.96
C ASN A 17 -1.65 12.58 12.96
N ALA A 18 -0.74 13.42 12.49
CA ALA A 18 -1.05 14.42 11.47
C ALA A 18 -1.53 13.76 10.17
N SER A 19 -0.88 12.68 9.72
CA SER A 19 -1.26 11.94 8.51
C SER A 19 -2.62 11.27 8.64
N LEU A 20 -2.94 10.68 9.81
CA LEU A 20 -4.25 10.08 10.07
C LEU A 20 -5.38 11.12 10.04
N VAL A 21 -5.19 12.26 10.71
CA VAL A 21 -6.17 13.36 10.72
C VAL A 21 -6.35 13.93 9.31
N ASN A 22 -5.25 14.13 8.57
CA ASN A 22 -5.30 14.59 7.19
C ASN A 22 -6.01 13.58 6.29
N GLY A 23 -5.72 12.28 6.42
CA GLY A 23 -6.37 11.21 5.68
C GLY A 23 -7.89 11.23 5.86
N ARG A 24 -8.38 11.37 7.10
CA ARG A 24 -9.81 11.49 7.38
C ARG A 24 -10.40 12.74 6.75
N ARG A 25 -9.78 13.89 6.88
CA ARG A 25 -10.24 15.14 6.27
C ARG A 25 -10.30 15.09 4.75
N ILE A 26 -9.32 14.42 4.13
CA ILE A 26 -9.29 14.21 2.67
C ILE A 26 -10.47 13.32 2.25
N ASN A 27 -10.72 12.22 2.94
CA ASN A 27 -11.87 11.36 2.69
C ASN A 27 -13.19 12.16 2.72
N ASP A 28 -13.38 12.94 3.78
CA ASP A 28 -14.61 13.76 3.95
C ASP A 28 -14.74 14.81 2.85
N GLN A 29 -13.65 15.52 2.55
CA GLN A 29 -13.63 16.56 1.52
C GLN A 29 -13.88 15.99 0.12
N CYS A 30 -13.23 14.86 -0.24
CA CYS A 30 -13.40 14.24 -1.55
C CYS A 30 -14.83 13.69 -1.74
N ASN A 31 -15.41 13.10 -0.70
CA ASN A 31 -16.82 12.71 -0.73
C ASN A 31 -17.76 13.92 -0.96
N ALA A 32 -17.45 15.08 -0.36
CA ALA A 32 -18.19 16.31 -0.62
C ALA A 32 -18.01 16.80 -2.06
N LEU A 33 -16.79 16.72 -2.61
CA LEU A 33 -16.49 17.12 -3.99
C LEU A 33 -17.21 16.25 -5.02
N VAL A 34 -17.35 14.93 -4.77
CA VAL A 34 -18.16 14.04 -5.63
C VAL A 34 -19.63 14.46 -5.62
N ARG A 35 -20.21 14.74 -4.43
CA ARG A 35 -21.60 15.22 -4.33
C ARG A 35 -21.83 16.56 -5.03
N GLN A 36 -20.80 17.38 -5.17
CA GLN A 36 -20.82 18.66 -5.89
C GLN A 36 -20.55 18.51 -7.40
N GLY A 37 -20.29 17.29 -7.90
CA GLY A 37 -19.91 17.03 -9.30
C GLY A 37 -18.52 17.57 -9.68
N ARG A 38 -17.65 17.84 -8.70
CA ARG A 38 -16.27 18.35 -8.93
C ARG A 38 -15.23 17.24 -9.01
N LEU A 39 -15.53 16.06 -8.47
CA LEU A 39 -14.84 14.81 -8.73
C LEU A 39 -15.82 13.85 -9.40
N ALA A 40 -15.33 13.07 -10.37
CA ALA A 40 -16.14 12.07 -11.05
C ALA A 40 -16.46 10.87 -10.12
N VAL A 41 -15.47 10.45 -9.34
CA VAL A 41 -15.56 9.34 -8.40
C VAL A 41 -14.57 9.53 -7.26
N TYR A 42 -14.90 9.02 -6.09
CA TYR A 42 -13.94 8.87 -4.98
C TYR A 42 -14.22 7.57 -4.22
N PRO A 43 -13.37 6.55 -4.37
CA PRO A 43 -13.45 5.33 -3.58
C PRO A 43 -12.91 5.61 -2.18
N SER A 44 -13.80 5.94 -1.26
CA SER A 44 -13.43 6.31 0.11
C SER A 44 -12.63 5.22 0.81
N SER A 45 -11.62 5.64 1.56
CA SER A 45 -10.81 4.78 2.43
C SER A 45 -11.12 4.96 3.92
N ASN A 46 -12.32 5.45 4.25
CA ASN A 46 -12.76 5.59 5.64
C ASN A 46 -12.62 4.26 6.40
N GLY A 47 -11.91 4.30 7.54
CA GLY A 47 -11.59 3.13 8.32
C GLY A 47 -10.33 2.36 7.88
N GLN A 48 -9.67 2.79 6.79
CA GLN A 48 -8.41 2.22 6.29
C GLN A 48 -7.24 3.22 6.39
N GLU A 49 -7.44 4.36 7.03
CA GLU A 49 -6.43 5.42 7.10
C GLU A 49 -5.15 4.94 7.79
N ALA A 50 -5.28 4.13 8.85
CA ALA A 50 -4.12 3.61 9.58
C ALA A 50 -3.28 2.67 8.70
N CYS A 51 -3.93 1.79 7.92
CA CYS A 51 -3.26 0.93 6.93
C CYS A 51 -2.48 1.77 5.92
N GLN A 52 -3.12 2.78 5.35
CA GLN A 52 -2.54 3.59 4.28
C GLN A 52 -1.41 4.49 4.77
N VAL A 53 -1.55 5.08 5.95
CA VAL A 53 -0.50 5.89 6.58
C VAL A 53 0.71 5.01 6.95
N ALA A 54 0.48 3.85 7.56
CA ALA A 54 1.55 2.93 7.91
C ALA A 54 2.32 2.45 6.67
N ALA A 55 1.62 2.07 5.59
CA ALA A 55 2.25 1.65 4.34
C ALA A 55 3.18 2.73 3.76
N ALA A 56 2.76 3.99 3.80
CA ALA A 56 3.57 5.10 3.31
C ALA A 56 4.78 5.41 4.18
N LEU A 57 4.62 5.33 5.52
CA LEU A 57 5.65 5.72 6.49
C LEU A 57 6.69 4.62 6.76
N ALA A 58 6.36 3.35 6.52
CA ALA A 58 7.30 2.23 6.64
C ALA A 58 8.38 2.24 5.54
N LEU A 59 8.15 2.95 4.43
CA LEU A 59 9.07 3.03 3.31
C LEU A 59 10.10 4.16 3.50
N ALA A 60 11.36 3.83 3.25
CA ALA A 60 12.46 4.80 3.21
C ALA A 60 12.47 5.61 1.89
N GLU A 61 13.39 6.58 1.82
CA GLU A 61 13.74 7.23 0.57
C GLU A 61 14.38 6.20 -0.38
N GLY A 62 13.96 6.22 -1.65
CA GLY A 62 14.39 5.24 -2.67
C GLY A 62 13.53 3.97 -2.74
N ASP A 63 12.66 3.73 -1.75
CA ASP A 63 11.65 2.67 -1.84
C ASP A 63 10.42 3.12 -2.62
N TRP A 64 9.66 2.15 -3.12
CA TRP A 64 8.51 2.43 -3.96
C TRP A 64 7.20 1.88 -3.41
N LEU A 65 6.14 2.71 -3.54
CA LEU A 65 4.77 2.34 -3.27
C LEU A 65 4.01 2.08 -4.57
N PHE A 66 3.31 0.94 -4.66
CA PHE A 66 2.41 0.60 -5.76
C PHE A 66 0.98 0.56 -5.22
N PRO A 67 0.25 1.69 -5.30
CA PRO A 67 -1.08 1.83 -4.70
C PRO A 67 -2.19 1.34 -5.62
N THR A 68 -3.37 1.10 -5.02
CA THR A 68 -4.62 0.95 -5.75
C THR A 68 -5.34 2.31 -5.91
N TYR A 69 -6.44 2.27 -6.64
CA TYR A 69 -7.36 3.42 -6.79
C TYR A 69 -7.96 3.95 -5.47
N ARG A 70 -7.90 3.15 -4.36
CA ARG A 70 -8.42 3.53 -3.04
C ARG A 70 -7.37 4.16 -2.13
N ASP A 71 -6.09 4.06 -2.49
CA ASP A 71 -4.98 4.35 -1.59
C ASP A 71 -4.48 5.80 -1.66
N SER A 72 -5.38 6.74 -1.96
CA SER A 72 -5.05 8.17 -2.06
C SER A 72 -4.39 8.73 -0.79
N VAL A 73 -4.76 8.22 0.40
CA VAL A 73 -4.14 8.64 1.66
C VAL A 73 -2.67 8.21 1.72
N SER A 74 -2.33 6.99 1.24
CA SER A 74 -0.92 6.55 1.14
C SER A 74 -0.12 7.43 0.19
N VAL A 75 -0.70 7.76 -0.98
CA VAL A 75 -0.07 8.62 -2.00
C VAL A 75 0.26 9.98 -1.40
N ILE A 76 -0.69 10.59 -0.69
CA ILE A 76 -0.52 11.90 -0.04
C ILE A 76 0.48 11.80 1.13
N ALA A 77 0.45 10.72 1.91
CA ALA A 77 1.39 10.50 3.00
C ALA A 77 2.84 10.33 2.52
N ARG A 78 3.06 9.93 1.26
CA ARG A 78 4.36 9.94 0.56
C ARG A 78 4.81 11.33 0.10
N GLY A 79 3.96 12.35 0.21
CA GLY A 79 4.30 13.74 -0.09
C GLY A 79 3.65 14.31 -1.35
N VAL A 80 2.85 13.54 -2.07
CA VAL A 80 2.08 14.05 -3.22
C VAL A 80 1.01 15.02 -2.73
N ALA A 81 0.87 16.17 -3.39
CA ALA A 81 -0.16 17.13 -3.04
C ALA A 81 -1.57 16.52 -3.22
N PRO A 82 -2.54 16.80 -2.33
CA PRO A 82 -3.88 16.23 -2.41
C PRO A 82 -4.56 16.47 -3.76
N GLU A 83 -4.43 17.66 -4.32
CA GLU A 83 -4.97 18.02 -5.64
C GLU A 83 -4.39 17.18 -6.77
N ASP A 84 -3.10 16.87 -6.73
CA ASP A 84 -2.42 16.07 -7.75
C ASP A 84 -2.80 14.58 -7.62
N ALA A 85 -2.95 14.07 -6.39
CA ALA A 85 -3.43 12.71 -6.15
C ALA A 85 -4.87 12.49 -6.63
N MET A 86 -5.69 13.56 -6.76
CA MET A 86 -7.09 13.49 -7.16
C MET A 86 -7.30 13.67 -8.67
N VAL A 87 -6.28 14.01 -9.45
CA VAL A 87 -6.40 14.27 -10.90
C VAL A 87 -7.06 13.10 -11.64
N LEU A 88 -6.60 11.87 -11.41
CA LEU A 88 -7.18 10.68 -12.03
C LEU A 88 -8.66 10.50 -11.64
N LEU A 89 -9.01 10.78 -10.38
CA LEU A 89 -10.38 10.62 -9.86
C LEU A 89 -11.34 11.73 -10.30
N ARG A 90 -10.80 12.82 -10.83
CA ARG A 90 -11.57 13.86 -11.51
C ARG A 90 -12.02 13.43 -12.92
N GLY A 91 -11.36 12.45 -13.50
CA GLY A 91 -11.63 11.92 -14.82
C GLY A 91 -10.59 12.31 -15.88
N ASP A 92 -9.44 12.82 -15.45
CA ASP A 92 -8.32 13.08 -16.35
C ASP A 92 -7.64 11.75 -16.76
N TRP A 93 -6.98 11.75 -17.90
CA TRP A 93 -6.38 10.55 -18.48
C TRP A 93 -4.97 10.24 -17.99
N HIS A 94 -4.41 11.09 -17.13
CA HIS A 94 -3.05 10.94 -16.61
C HIS A 94 -3.01 11.02 -15.08
N SER A 95 -1.94 10.52 -14.49
CA SER A 95 -1.58 10.78 -13.10
C SER A 95 -1.26 12.27 -12.91
N GLY A 96 -1.65 12.85 -11.78
CA GLY A 96 -1.37 14.25 -11.46
C GLY A 96 0.04 14.51 -10.94
N TYR A 97 0.86 13.48 -10.73
CA TYR A 97 2.19 13.57 -10.13
C TYR A 97 3.23 12.78 -10.92
N ASN A 98 4.50 13.14 -10.75
CA ASN A 98 5.63 12.39 -11.28
C ASN A 98 5.97 11.22 -10.34
N PRO A 99 5.82 9.95 -10.77
CA PRO A 99 6.11 8.78 -9.94
C PRO A 99 7.54 8.76 -9.37
N HIS A 100 8.52 9.19 -10.14
CA HIS A 100 9.93 9.16 -9.74
C HIS A 100 10.28 10.17 -8.64
N GLU A 101 9.54 11.27 -8.56
CA GLU A 101 9.77 12.30 -7.55
C GLU A 101 9.37 11.81 -6.14
N PHE A 102 8.31 11.01 -6.07
CA PHE A 102 7.73 10.57 -4.79
C PHE A 102 7.99 9.10 -4.46
N GLY A 103 8.54 8.31 -5.40
CA GLY A 103 8.64 6.86 -5.27
C GLY A 103 7.25 6.21 -5.17
N VAL A 104 6.29 6.72 -5.97
CA VAL A 104 4.90 6.26 -5.95
C VAL A 104 4.43 5.97 -7.37
N ALA A 105 4.12 4.72 -7.66
CA ALA A 105 3.55 4.34 -8.94
C ALA A 105 2.15 4.97 -9.14
N PRO A 106 1.69 5.14 -10.39
CA PRO A 106 0.33 5.58 -10.65
C PRO A 106 -0.70 4.68 -9.97
N GLN A 107 -1.77 5.27 -9.44
CA GLN A 107 -2.87 4.50 -8.86
C GLN A 107 -3.52 3.59 -9.89
N SER A 108 -3.65 2.30 -9.56
CA SER A 108 -4.22 1.30 -10.47
C SER A 108 -5.70 1.06 -10.17
N THR A 109 -6.54 1.17 -11.19
CA THR A 109 -7.96 0.80 -11.12
C THR A 109 -8.20 -0.69 -11.41
N PRO A 110 -7.55 -1.31 -12.43
CA PRO A 110 -7.62 -2.76 -12.63
C PRO A 110 -7.05 -3.50 -11.42
N LEU A 111 -7.83 -4.44 -10.87
CA LEU A 111 -7.44 -5.19 -9.69
C LEU A 111 -6.19 -6.04 -9.94
N ALA A 112 -5.32 -6.13 -8.95
CA ALA A 112 -4.08 -6.90 -8.94
C ALA A 112 -3.00 -6.50 -9.97
N THR A 113 -3.31 -5.74 -11.01
CA THR A 113 -2.36 -5.35 -12.08
C THR A 113 -1.11 -4.67 -11.53
N GLN A 114 -1.24 -3.79 -10.53
CA GLN A 114 -0.10 -3.11 -9.90
C GLN A 114 0.86 -4.09 -9.20
N LEU A 115 0.41 -5.27 -8.82
CA LEU A 115 1.25 -6.29 -8.16
C LEU A 115 2.28 -6.86 -9.13
N LEU A 116 1.87 -7.17 -10.38
CA LEU A 116 2.79 -7.61 -11.43
C LEU A 116 3.79 -6.52 -11.79
N HIS A 117 3.33 -5.25 -11.88
CA HIS A 117 4.22 -4.12 -12.13
C HIS A 117 5.24 -3.94 -10.99
N ALA A 118 4.79 -4.06 -9.73
CA ALA A 118 5.65 -3.99 -8.55
C ALA A 118 6.74 -5.07 -8.56
N VAL A 119 6.36 -6.29 -8.90
CA VAL A 119 7.29 -7.43 -9.02
C VAL A 119 8.30 -7.20 -10.15
N GLY A 120 7.85 -6.74 -11.32
CA GLY A 120 8.74 -6.39 -12.43
C GLY A 120 9.71 -5.28 -12.08
N PHE A 121 9.24 -4.25 -11.38
CA PHE A 121 10.06 -3.13 -10.90
C PHE A 121 11.12 -3.60 -9.89
N ALA A 122 10.72 -4.39 -8.89
CA ALA A 122 11.63 -4.95 -7.90
C ALA A 122 12.69 -5.86 -8.55
N HIS A 123 12.29 -6.68 -9.53
CA HIS A 123 13.22 -7.54 -10.25
C HIS A 123 14.26 -6.72 -11.03
N ALA A 124 13.83 -5.65 -11.69
CA ALA A 124 14.73 -4.74 -12.38
C ALA A 124 15.73 -4.06 -11.41
N ALA A 125 15.26 -3.66 -10.22
CA ALA A 125 16.12 -3.09 -9.17
C ALA A 125 17.18 -4.09 -8.70
N VAL A 126 16.80 -5.35 -8.45
CA VAL A 126 17.74 -6.42 -8.10
C VAL A 126 18.79 -6.64 -9.19
N LEU A 127 18.38 -6.69 -10.46
CA LEU A 127 19.31 -6.86 -11.59
C LEU A 127 20.28 -5.68 -11.72
N ARG A 128 19.90 -4.49 -11.28
CA ARG A 128 20.79 -3.30 -11.25
C ARG A 128 21.62 -3.19 -9.97
N GLY A 129 21.42 -4.10 -9.01
CA GLY A 129 22.13 -4.05 -7.72
C GLY A 129 21.64 -2.91 -6.79
N GLU A 130 20.42 -2.46 -6.96
CA GLU A 130 19.79 -1.44 -6.13
C GLU A 130 19.18 -2.06 -4.86
N SER A 131 19.21 -1.35 -3.73
CA SER A 131 18.64 -1.80 -2.44
C SER A 131 17.18 -1.36 -2.25
N THR A 132 16.46 -1.12 -3.33
CA THR A 132 15.07 -0.68 -3.35
C THR A 132 14.12 -1.78 -2.87
N VAL A 133 13.24 -1.45 -1.93
CA VAL A 133 12.11 -2.30 -1.54
C VAL A 133 10.83 -1.74 -2.14
N VAL A 134 9.94 -2.61 -2.55
CA VAL A 134 8.65 -2.26 -3.14
C VAL A 134 7.52 -2.73 -2.23
N LEU A 135 6.64 -1.81 -1.84
CA LEU A 135 5.39 -2.15 -1.15
C LEU A 135 4.22 -2.06 -2.13
N ALA A 136 3.58 -3.19 -2.38
CA ALA A 136 2.45 -3.31 -3.30
C ALA A 136 1.15 -3.52 -2.52
N MET A 137 0.21 -2.59 -2.67
CA MET A 137 -1.08 -2.60 -1.96
C MET A 137 -2.17 -3.23 -2.81
N CYS A 138 -3.07 -3.98 -2.16
CA CYS A 138 -4.29 -4.45 -2.79
C CYS A 138 -5.41 -4.67 -1.77
N GLY A 139 -6.64 -4.81 -2.24
CA GLY A 139 -7.77 -5.24 -1.41
C GLY A 139 -7.90 -6.77 -1.36
N ASP A 140 -8.76 -7.28 -0.46
CA ASP A 140 -9.06 -8.71 -0.34
C ASP A 140 -9.58 -9.31 -1.65
N GLY A 141 -10.42 -8.60 -2.39
CA GLY A 141 -10.95 -9.04 -3.69
C GLY A 141 -9.87 -9.32 -4.74
N ALA A 142 -8.81 -8.52 -4.76
CA ALA A 142 -7.68 -8.72 -5.67
C ALA A 142 -6.96 -10.04 -5.45
N THR A 143 -7.03 -10.62 -4.25
CA THR A 143 -6.41 -11.92 -3.94
C THR A 143 -7.06 -13.12 -4.64
N SER A 144 -8.14 -12.89 -5.37
CA SER A 144 -8.82 -13.89 -6.21
C SER A 144 -8.46 -13.78 -7.69
N GLU A 145 -7.75 -12.73 -8.08
CA GLU A 145 -7.29 -12.53 -9.46
C GLU A 145 -6.06 -13.40 -9.77
N GLY A 146 -5.93 -13.85 -11.03
CA GLY A 146 -4.77 -14.59 -11.51
C GLY A 146 -3.46 -13.84 -11.30
N ASP A 147 -3.46 -12.54 -11.62
CA ASP A 147 -2.32 -11.63 -11.47
C ASP A 147 -1.75 -11.62 -10.04
N PHE A 148 -2.61 -11.73 -9.01
CA PHE A 148 -2.16 -11.84 -7.62
C PHE A 148 -1.31 -13.10 -7.41
N HIS A 149 -1.79 -14.24 -7.88
CA HIS A 149 -1.11 -15.52 -7.72
C HIS A 149 0.20 -15.57 -8.51
N GLU A 150 0.22 -15.02 -9.70
CA GLU A 150 1.42 -14.93 -10.54
C GLU A 150 2.46 -14.01 -9.91
N ALA A 151 2.05 -12.83 -9.43
CA ALA A 151 2.93 -11.88 -8.75
C ALA A 151 3.59 -12.49 -7.50
N MET A 152 2.79 -13.14 -6.64
CA MET A 152 3.27 -13.80 -5.43
C MET A 152 4.28 -14.91 -5.77
N ASN A 153 3.94 -15.77 -6.73
CA ASN A 153 4.81 -16.87 -7.13
C ASN A 153 6.12 -16.37 -7.73
N PHE A 154 6.07 -15.37 -8.60
CA PHE A 154 7.26 -14.80 -9.22
C PHE A 154 8.17 -14.14 -8.17
N ALA A 155 7.59 -13.33 -7.28
CA ALA A 155 8.35 -12.69 -6.21
C ALA A 155 9.05 -13.70 -5.30
N ALA A 156 8.34 -14.78 -4.93
CA ALA A 156 8.89 -15.84 -4.08
C ALA A 156 10.04 -16.59 -4.76
N VAL A 157 9.87 -17.00 -6.02
CA VAL A 157 10.87 -17.76 -6.78
C VAL A 157 12.18 -16.97 -6.93
N PHE A 158 12.08 -15.69 -7.21
CA PHE A 158 13.25 -14.83 -7.41
C PHE A 158 13.68 -14.08 -6.13
N LYS A 159 13.02 -14.33 -4.98
CA LYS A 159 13.31 -13.68 -3.68
C LYS A 159 13.37 -12.15 -3.80
N LEU A 160 12.37 -11.60 -4.47
CA LEU A 160 12.33 -10.17 -4.74
C LEU A 160 11.95 -9.36 -3.49
N PRO A 161 12.51 -8.15 -3.30
CA PRO A 161 12.21 -7.26 -2.19
C PRO A 161 10.83 -6.61 -2.36
N VAL A 162 9.77 -7.42 -2.31
CA VAL A 162 8.37 -6.98 -2.45
C VAL A 162 7.58 -7.33 -1.20
N VAL A 163 6.95 -6.32 -0.59
CA VAL A 163 5.99 -6.50 0.48
C VAL A 163 4.58 -6.40 -0.11
N PHE A 164 3.84 -7.50 -0.11
CA PHE A 164 2.43 -7.51 -0.52
C PHE A 164 1.54 -7.14 0.66
N PHE A 165 0.95 -5.97 0.63
CA PHE A 165 0.10 -5.45 1.70
C PHE A 165 -1.37 -5.51 1.31
N VAL A 166 -2.09 -6.48 1.90
CA VAL A 166 -3.50 -6.73 1.62
C VAL A 166 -4.38 -6.04 2.66
N GLN A 167 -5.16 -5.05 2.23
CA GLN A 167 -6.17 -4.39 3.05
C GLN A 167 -7.48 -5.18 2.97
N ASN A 168 -7.77 -5.94 4.02
CA ASN A 168 -8.99 -6.76 4.08
C ASN A 168 -10.14 -5.96 4.69
N ASN A 169 -11.04 -5.46 3.86
CA ASN A 169 -12.29 -4.82 4.27
C ASN A 169 -13.49 -5.79 4.23
N GLU A 170 -13.21 -7.11 4.03
CA GLU A 170 -14.15 -8.22 4.06
C GLU A 170 -15.16 -8.29 2.90
N PHE A 171 -15.08 -7.37 1.93
CA PHE A 171 -15.96 -7.34 0.78
C PHE A 171 -15.23 -6.99 -0.51
N ALA A 172 -15.39 -7.83 -1.54
CA ALA A 172 -15.09 -7.49 -2.93
C ALA A 172 -16.38 -7.01 -3.60
N ILE A 173 -16.64 -5.70 -3.60
CA ILE A 173 -17.89 -5.06 -4.00
C ILE A 173 -19.06 -5.61 -3.15
N SER A 174 -19.75 -6.66 -3.63
CA SER A 174 -20.88 -7.32 -2.96
C SER A 174 -20.56 -8.74 -2.47
N VAL A 175 -19.36 -9.26 -2.75
CA VAL A 175 -18.98 -10.62 -2.41
C VAL A 175 -18.27 -10.63 -1.05
N PRO A 176 -18.84 -11.25 0.00
CA PRO A 176 -18.20 -11.31 1.31
C PRO A 176 -16.97 -12.22 1.28
N LEU A 177 -16.01 -11.98 2.17
CA LEU A 177 -14.73 -12.72 2.25
C LEU A 177 -14.93 -14.25 2.33
N SER A 178 -15.97 -14.71 3.03
CA SER A 178 -16.30 -16.14 3.14
C SER A 178 -16.65 -16.82 1.81
N ARG A 179 -16.93 -16.05 0.76
CA ARG A 179 -17.14 -16.52 -0.61
C ARG A 179 -15.96 -16.28 -1.54
N GLN A 180 -14.93 -15.58 -1.05
CA GLN A 180 -13.71 -15.31 -1.83
C GLN A 180 -12.62 -16.34 -1.56
N THR A 181 -12.56 -16.90 -0.34
CA THR A 181 -11.51 -17.85 0.04
C THR A 181 -12.00 -18.80 1.13
N ALA A 182 -11.53 -20.04 1.08
CA ALA A 182 -11.69 -21.03 2.15
C ALA A 182 -10.52 -21.01 3.17
N ALA A 183 -9.47 -20.22 2.91
CA ALA A 183 -8.34 -20.10 3.83
C ALA A 183 -8.78 -19.43 5.15
N PRO A 184 -8.25 -19.84 6.32
CA PRO A 184 -8.58 -19.26 7.62
C PRO A 184 -8.30 -17.74 7.70
N SER A 185 -7.32 -17.25 6.96
CA SER A 185 -7.05 -15.83 6.71
C SER A 185 -6.32 -15.65 5.39
N LEU A 186 -6.33 -14.44 4.83
CA LEU A 186 -5.59 -14.14 3.61
C LEU A 186 -4.07 -14.31 3.77
N ALA A 187 -3.54 -14.12 4.98
CA ALA A 187 -2.13 -14.37 5.29
C ALA A 187 -1.71 -15.83 5.04
N HIS A 188 -2.62 -16.80 5.14
CA HIS A 188 -2.33 -18.21 4.83
C HIS A 188 -2.03 -18.45 3.35
N LYS A 189 -2.46 -17.57 2.44
CA LYS A 189 -2.12 -17.70 1.02
C LYS A 189 -0.61 -17.58 0.79
N ALA A 190 0.10 -16.76 1.57
CA ALA A 190 1.55 -16.61 1.48
C ALA A 190 2.32 -17.92 1.72
N ILE A 191 1.81 -18.78 2.60
CA ILE A 191 2.43 -20.07 2.92
C ILE A 191 2.53 -20.95 1.67
N GLY A 192 1.52 -20.93 0.81
CA GLY A 192 1.50 -21.70 -0.44
C GLY A 192 2.60 -21.31 -1.42
N TYR A 193 3.15 -20.10 -1.30
CA TYR A 193 4.27 -19.61 -2.12
C TYR A 193 5.63 -19.67 -1.39
N GLY A 194 5.65 -20.18 -0.16
CA GLY A 194 6.87 -20.21 0.66
C GLY A 194 7.26 -18.84 1.22
N MET A 195 6.33 -17.90 1.26
CA MET A 195 6.53 -16.56 1.81
C MET A 195 5.98 -16.47 3.24
N PRO A 196 6.57 -15.67 4.13
CA PRO A 196 5.96 -15.38 5.42
C PRO A 196 4.70 -14.55 5.24
N GLY A 197 3.65 -14.91 5.95
CA GLY A 197 2.38 -14.18 5.97
C GLY A 197 1.96 -13.83 7.38
N GLN A 198 1.60 -12.57 7.62
CA GLN A 198 1.18 -12.08 8.92
C GLN A 198 -0.13 -11.32 8.82
N ARG A 199 -1.03 -11.57 9.79
CA ARG A 199 -2.26 -10.81 9.97
C ARG A 199 -2.08 -9.83 11.12
N VAL A 200 -2.44 -8.56 10.89
CA VAL A 200 -2.36 -7.48 11.87
C VAL A 200 -3.68 -6.72 11.92
N ASP A 201 -3.98 -6.10 13.07
CA ASP A 201 -5.14 -5.21 13.19
C ASP A 201 -4.90 -3.95 12.33
N GLY A 202 -5.74 -3.76 11.32
CA GLY A 202 -5.65 -2.63 10.38
C GLY A 202 -5.99 -1.27 10.98
N ASN A 203 -6.46 -1.20 12.22
CA ASN A 203 -6.73 0.03 12.96
C ASN A 203 -5.65 0.35 14.02
N ASP A 204 -4.74 -0.58 14.29
CA ASP A 204 -3.59 -0.35 15.16
C ASP A 204 -2.37 0.09 14.32
N VAL A 205 -2.18 1.40 14.19
CA VAL A 205 -1.09 1.97 13.40
C VAL A 205 0.29 1.60 13.94
N ALA A 206 0.44 1.40 15.24
CA ALA A 206 1.73 1.02 15.83
C ALA A 206 2.09 -0.42 15.49
N ALA A 207 1.13 -1.34 15.59
CA ALA A 207 1.30 -2.72 15.17
C ALA A 207 1.57 -2.83 13.66
N LEU A 208 0.85 -2.04 12.85
CA LEU A 208 1.06 -1.98 11.40
C LEU A 208 2.47 -1.52 11.05
N LEU A 209 2.96 -0.43 11.66
CA LEU A 209 4.32 0.06 11.43
C LEU A 209 5.37 -0.97 11.81
N ALA A 210 5.26 -1.57 13.00
CA ALA A 210 6.21 -2.58 13.44
C ALA A 210 6.32 -3.77 12.48
N VAL A 211 5.16 -4.27 11.98
CA VAL A 211 5.11 -5.40 11.04
C VAL A 211 5.64 -5.00 9.66
N LEU A 212 5.27 -3.82 9.17
CA LEU A 212 5.70 -3.36 7.84
C LEU A 212 7.18 -2.99 7.81
N GLU A 213 7.71 -2.34 8.85
CA GLU A 213 9.14 -2.03 8.96
C GLU A 213 9.98 -3.31 8.98
N GLU A 214 9.57 -4.33 9.75
CA GLU A 214 10.24 -5.63 9.75
C GLU A 214 10.20 -6.30 8.36
N ALA A 215 9.06 -6.25 7.67
CA ALA A 215 8.92 -6.82 6.33
C ALA A 215 9.80 -6.07 5.30
N VAL A 216 9.83 -4.74 5.36
CA VAL A 216 10.69 -3.90 4.51
C VAL A 216 12.16 -4.18 4.76
N ASP A 217 12.56 -4.27 6.04
CA ASP A 217 13.95 -4.57 6.41
C ASP A 217 14.38 -5.97 5.97
N ARG A 218 13.48 -6.95 6.01
CA ARG A 218 13.73 -8.29 5.49
C ARG A 218 13.95 -8.26 3.98
N GLY A 219 13.07 -7.60 3.22
CA GLY A 219 13.24 -7.42 1.79
C GLY A 219 14.56 -6.75 1.44
N ARG A 220 14.98 -5.75 2.21
CA ARG A 220 16.24 -5.04 2.01
C ARG A 220 17.48 -5.90 2.26
N ARG A 221 17.38 -6.88 3.16
CA ARG A 221 18.46 -7.86 3.40
C ARG A 221 18.54 -8.94 2.32
N GLY A 222 17.59 -9.00 1.40
CA GLY A 222 17.54 -10.03 0.34
C GLY A 222 16.95 -11.36 0.80
N ASP A 223 16.20 -11.35 1.90
CA ASP A 223 15.54 -12.56 2.44
C ASP A 223 14.18 -12.83 1.76
N GLY A 224 13.76 -11.97 0.84
CA GLY A 224 12.53 -12.10 0.04
C GLY A 224 11.28 -11.62 0.73
#